data_143fee48a48fd5e6ee3887ae8246ef88
#
_entry.id   143fee48a48fd5e6ee3887ae8246ef88
#
_cell.length_a   1.000
_cell.length_b   1.000
_cell.length_c   1.000
_cell.angle_alpha   90.00
_cell.angle_beta   90.00
_cell.angle_gamma   90.00
#
_symmetry.space_group_name_H-M   'P 1'
#
loop_
_entity.id
_entity.type
_entity.pdbx_description
1 polymer ?
#
loop_
_entity_poly.entity_id
_entity_poly.type
_entity_poly.pdbx_seq_one_letter_code
_entity_poly.pdbx_strand_id
1 'polypeptide(L)'
;FSTKSQAQAEHQRLKAVATASSNQTSQETTVQTGSTENIFWQSIKDSNDADMYREYLRQFPSGVYAGLAKLKIKKLDGDTQVVNASIPNLDYGDYYALVIGNNEYPGLSNLRSAVGDARAVSNVLEVNYGFKVDHLENATRSQILKSIGKLRANVTRKDNVLIYYAGHGHLDQAADEGYWLPIDADRS
;
A
#
# COMPACT_ATOMS: atom_id res chain seq x y z
N PHE A 1 -55.69 -21.96 -23.07
CA PHE A 1 -54.88 -22.23 -21.84
C PHE A 1 -53.43 -21.74 -21.92
N SER A 2 -53.05 -20.90 -22.93
CA SER A 2 -51.64 -20.49 -23.17
C SER A 2 -51.28 -19.06 -22.73
N THR A 3 -52.24 -18.18 -22.45
CA THR A 3 -51.99 -16.73 -22.27
C THR A 3 -51.49 -16.34 -20.87
N LYS A 4 -51.85 -17.07 -19.83
CA LYS A 4 -51.50 -16.70 -18.44
C LYS A 4 -50.02 -17.04 -18.10
N SER A 5 -49.49 -18.14 -18.67
CA SER A 5 -48.11 -18.54 -18.52
C SER A 5 -47.14 -17.63 -19.27
N GLN A 6 -47.53 -17.16 -20.46
CA GLN A 6 -46.73 -16.22 -21.26
C GLN A 6 -46.65 -14.82 -20.60
N ALA A 7 -47.77 -14.32 -20.04
CA ALA A 7 -47.75 -13.06 -19.30
C ALA A 7 -46.93 -13.09 -18.03
N GLN A 8 -46.86 -14.21 -17.32
CA GLN A 8 -46.00 -14.38 -16.14
C GLN A 8 -44.49 -14.47 -16.51
N ALA A 9 -44.17 -15.12 -17.62
CA ALA A 9 -42.79 -15.18 -18.11
C ALA A 9 -42.28 -13.81 -18.59
N GLU A 10 -43.12 -13.03 -19.26
CA GLU A 10 -42.83 -11.67 -19.70
C GLU A 10 -42.61 -10.72 -18.50
N HIS A 11 -43.46 -10.82 -17.47
CA HIS A 11 -43.33 -10.02 -16.25
C HIS A 11 -42.04 -10.34 -15.45
N GLN A 12 -41.60 -11.60 -15.42
CA GLN A 12 -40.33 -11.99 -14.82
C GLN A 12 -39.15 -11.49 -15.64
N ARG A 13 -39.21 -11.54 -16.98
CA ARG A 13 -38.16 -10.97 -17.85
C ARG A 13 -38.00 -9.47 -17.65
N LEU A 14 -39.10 -8.72 -17.59
CA LEU A 14 -39.09 -7.26 -17.37
C LEU A 14 -38.52 -6.90 -15.99
N LYS A 15 -38.84 -7.68 -14.95
CA LYS A 15 -38.22 -7.48 -13.63
C LYS A 15 -36.71 -7.77 -13.64
N ALA A 16 -36.26 -8.81 -14.31
CA ALA A 16 -34.83 -9.16 -14.41
C ALA A 16 -34.03 -8.07 -15.16
N VAL A 17 -34.60 -7.54 -16.26
CA VAL A 17 -34.01 -6.43 -17.02
C VAL A 17 -33.95 -5.12 -16.19
N ALA A 18 -35.02 -4.79 -15.45
CA ALA A 18 -35.05 -3.61 -14.58
C ALA A 18 -33.99 -3.72 -13.44
N THR A 19 -33.83 -4.91 -12.84
CA THR A 19 -32.84 -5.14 -11.78
C THR A 19 -31.39 -5.11 -12.33
N ALA A 20 -31.17 -5.63 -13.54
CA ALA A 20 -29.86 -5.56 -14.19
C ALA A 20 -29.46 -4.12 -14.58
N SER A 21 -30.44 -3.34 -15.09
CA SER A 21 -30.21 -1.92 -15.46
C SER A 21 -29.91 -1.06 -14.23
N SER A 22 -30.60 -1.27 -13.10
CA SER A 22 -30.35 -0.52 -11.86
C SER A 22 -28.98 -0.84 -11.24
N ASN A 23 -28.50 -2.09 -11.35
CA ASN A 23 -27.18 -2.49 -10.84
C ASN A 23 -26.05 -1.93 -11.73
N GLN A 24 -26.22 -1.86 -13.06
CA GLN A 24 -25.20 -1.24 -13.93
C GLN A 24 -25.07 0.26 -13.69
N THR A 25 -26.17 0.98 -13.57
CA THR A 25 -26.14 2.44 -13.32
C THR A 25 -25.49 2.75 -11.96
N SER A 26 -25.71 1.94 -10.93
CA SER A 26 -25.10 2.13 -9.61
C SER A 26 -23.59 1.87 -9.59
N GLN A 27 -23.08 0.90 -10.37
CA GLN A 27 -21.66 0.60 -10.46
C GLN A 27 -20.89 1.65 -11.28
N GLU A 28 -21.43 2.11 -12.39
CA GLU A 28 -20.79 3.15 -13.21
C GLU A 28 -20.72 4.49 -12.47
N THR A 29 -21.76 4.87 -11.72
CA THR A 29 -21.77 6.10 -10.93
C THR A 29 -20.73 6.06 -9.80
N THR A 30 -20.55 4.92 -9.13
CA THR A 30 -19.60 4.79 -8.02
C THR A 30 -18.14 4.82 -8.49
N VAL A 31 -17.83 4.19 -9.63
CA VAL A 31 -16.48 4.20 -10.20
C VAL A 31 -16.10 5.59 -10.73
N GLN A 32 -17.04 6.29 -11.37
CA GLN A 32 -16.81 7.63 -11.89
C GLN A 32 -16.64 8.67 -10.76
N THR A 33 -17.41 8.56 -9.68
CA THR A 33 -17.30 9.45 -8.52
C THR A 33 -15.95 9.27 -7.81
N GLY A 34 -15.48 8.03 -7.61
CA GLY A 34 -14.19 7.75 -7.00
C GLY A 34 -13.01 8.25 -7.84
N SER A 35 -13.11 8.19 -9.18
CA SER A 35 -12.08 8.73 -10.09
C SER A 35 -12.03 10.27 -10.01
N THR A 36 -13.17 10.94 -10.04
CA THR A 36 -13.29 12.41 -9.95
C THR A 36 -12.81 12.93 -8.60
N GLU A 37 -13.19 12.27 -7.51
CA GLU A 37 -12.74 12.58 -6.15
C GLU A 37 -11.22 12.48 -6.02
N ASN A 38 -10.62 11.41 -6.52
CA ASN A 38 -9.18 11.22 -6.51
C ASN A 38 -8.45 12.31 -7.29
N ILE A 39 -8.90 12.65 -8.49
CA ILE A 39 -8.31 13.72 -9.30
C ILE A 39 -8.38 15.05 -8.56
N PHE A 40 -9.54 15.39 -7.98
CA PHE A 40 -9.72 16.61 -7.21
C PHE A 40 -8.76 16.62 -6.01
N TRP A 41 -8.72 15.53 -5.24
CA TRP A 41 -7.83 15.42 -4.08
C TRP A 41 -6.36 15.58 -4.45
N GLN A 42 -5.88 14.93 -5.52
CA GLN A 42 -4.50 15.05 -5.98
C GLN A 42 -4.13 16.51 -6.35
N SER A 43 -5.08 17.30 -6.85
CA SER A 43 -4.83 18.70 -7.20
C SER A 43 -4.70 19.61 -5.98
N ILE A 44 -5.28 19.25 -4.83
CA ILE A 44 -5.33 20.12 -3.64
C ILE A 44 -4.53 19.60 -2.44
N LYS A 45 -4.12 18.33 -2.42
CA LYS A 45 -3.54 17.68 -1.23
C LYS A 45 -2.35 18.42 -0.60
N ASP A 46 -1.60 19.17 -1.39
CA ASP A 46 -0.43 19.94 -0.97
C ASP A 46 -0.71 21.45 -0.91
N SER A 47 -1.97 21.88 -1.04
CA SER A 47 -2.36 23.28 -0.94
C SER A 47 -2.19 23.81 0.48
N ASN A 48 -1.77 25.08 0.58
CA ASN A 48 -1.75 25.84 1.84
C ASN A 48 -2.99 26.74 2.00
N ASP A 49 -4.00 26.57 1.14
CA ASP A 49 -5.26 27.30 1.16
C ASP A 49 -6.37 26.42 1.75
N ALA A 50 -6.92 26.85 2.90
CA ALA A 50 -7.99 26.13 3.58
C ALA A 50 -9.30 26.08 2.76
N ASP A 51 -9.54 27.07 1.89
CA ASP A 51 -10.75 27.12 1.09
C ASP A 51 -10.81 26.01 0.03
N MET A 52 -9.66 25.55 -0.46
CA MET A 52 -9.57 24.41 -1.35
C MET A 52 -10.09 23.12 -0.69
N TYR A 53 -9.77 22.91 0.58
CA TYR A 53 -10.25 21.75 1.34
C TYR A 53 -11.72 21.90 1.75
N ARG A 54 -12.22 23.11 1.97
CA ARG A 54 -13.65 23.39 2.18
C ARG A 54 -14.44 23.07 0.93
N GLU A 55 -13.94 23.48 -0.24
CA GLU A 55 -14.56 23.16 -1.53
C GLU A 55 -14.60 21.64 -1.78
N TYR A 56 -13.52 20.92 -1.44
CA TYR A 56 -13.53 19.47 -1.48
C TYR A 56 -14.64 18.88 -0.59
N LEU A 57 -14.78 19.34 0.66
CA LEU A 57 -15.84 18.86 1.56
C LEU A 57 -17.24 19.21 1.09
N ARG A 58 -17.42 20.31 0.34
CA ARG A 58 -18.70 20.69 -0.27
C ARG A 58 -19.09 19.69 -1.37
N GLN A 59 -18.13 19.26 -2.20
CA GLN A 59 -18.36 18.32 -3.29
C GLN A 59 -18.42 16.86 -2.83
N PHE A 60 -17.59 16.50 -1.86
CA PHE A 60 -17.41 15.12 -1.35
C PHE A 60 -17.56 15.06 0.18
N PRO A 61 -18.74 15.34 0.74
CA PRO A 61 -18.92 15.44 2.20
C PRO A 61 -18.66 14.14 2.94
N SER A 62 -18.84 12.99 2.28
CA SER A 62 -18.56 11.64 2.78
C SER A 62 -17.45 10.94 2.01
N GLY A 63 -16.61 11.70 1.31
CA GLY A 63 -15.52 11.18 0.50
C GLY A 63 -14.40 10.55 1.35
N VAL A 64 -13.58 9.74 0.68
CA VAL A 64 -12.47 8.98 1.32
C VAL A 64 -11.50 9.92 2.05
N TYR A 65 -11.30 11.13 1.54
CA TYR A 65 -10.38 12.12 2.11
C TYR A 65 -11.06 13.17 3.01
N ALA A 66 -12.37 13.04 3.29
CA ALA A 66 -13.11 14.05 4.06
C ALA A 66 -12.54 14.28 5.47
N GLY A 67 -12.08 13.22 6.13
CA GLY A 67 -11.39 13.32 7.42
C GLY A 67 -10.08 14.11 7.33
N LEU A 68 -9.29 13.84 6.31
CA LEU A 68 -8.01 14.51 6.07
C LEU A 68 -8.20 15.98 5.69
N ALA A 69 -9.20 16.30 4.86
CA ALA A 69 -9.55 17.68 4.52
C ALA A 69 -9.91 18.51 5.77
N LYS A 70 -10.71 17.95 6.68
CA LYS A 70 -11.04 18.61 7.97
C LYS A 70 -9.80 18.90 8.81
N LEU A 71 -8.85 17.96 8.88
CA LEU A 71 -7.58 18.17 9.58
C LEU A 71 -6.73 19.26 8.94
N LYS A 72 -6.66 19.30 7.60
CA LYS A 72 -5.94 20.33 6.85
C LYS A 72 -6.54 21.72 7.09
N ILE A 73 -7.87 21.86 7.03
CA ILE A 73 -8.58 23.10 7.35
C ILE A 73 -8.22 23.58 8.76
N LYS A 74 -8.37 22.69 9.75
CA LYS A 74 -8.06 23.00 11.16
C LYS A 74 -6.62 23.49 11.33
N LYS A 75 -5.66 22.91 10.63
CA LYS A 75 -4.25 23.32 10.66
C LYS A 75 -4.03 24.68 10.01
N LEU A 76 -4.73 24.98 8.91
CA LEU A 76 -4.54 26.21 8.12
C LEU A 76 -5.28 27.42 8.70
N ASP A 77 -6.47 27.21 9.28
CA ASP A 77 -7.26 28.29 9.90
C ASP A 77 -6.68 28.82 11.23
N GLY A 78 -5.59 28.20 11.70
CA GLY A 78 -4.97 28.62 12.95
C GLY A 78 -5.88 28.43 14.18
N ASP A 79 -6.94 27.64 14.06
CA ASP A 79 -7.75 27.23 15.21
C ASP A 79 -6.94 26.20 16.03
N THR A 80 -5.82 26.73 16.53
CA THR A 80 -4.94 26.10 17.51
C THR A 80 -5.60 26.25 18.88
N GLN A 81 -6.84 25.82 19.01
CA GLN A 81 -7.20 25.14 20.22
C GLN A 81 -6.46 23.81 20.13
N VAL A 82 -5.14 23.92 20.32
CA VAL A 82 -4.39 22.79 20.82
C VAL A 82 -5.15 22.39 22.08
N VAL A 83 -6.05 21.39 21.98
CA VAL A 83 -6.15 20.47 23.10
C VAL A 83 -4.71 20.01 23.24
N ASN A 84 -4.01 20.61 24.22
CA ASN A 84 -2.85 20.03 24.85
C ASN A 84 -3.30 18.77 25.61
N ALA A 85 -3.98 17.85 24.95
CA ALA A 85 -3.64 16.48 25.11
C ALA A 85 -2.22 16.46 24.54
N SER A 86 -1.23 16.60 25.38
CA SER A 86 0.13 16.19 25.12
C SER A 86 -0.04 14.84 24.47
N ILE A 87 0.02 14.82 23.12
CA ILE A 87 0.38 13.57 22.45
C ILE A 87 1.71 13.30 23.13
N PRO A 88 1.83 12.26 23.98
CA PRO A 88 3.09 11.97 24.58
C PRO A 88 4.06 12.03 23.43
N ASN A 89 5.17 12.76 23.58
CA ASN A 89 6.23 12.72 22.58
C ASN A 89 6.70 11.27 22.59
N LEU A 90 5.92 10.44 21.89
CA LEU A 90 6.19 9.02 21.76
C LEU A 90 7.41 8.98 20.84
N ASP A 91 8.55 8.82 21.51
CA ASP A 91 9.79 8.52 20.83
C ASP A 91 9.61 7.15 20.16
N TYR A 92 9.19 7.17 18.90
CA TYR A 92 8.98 5.97 18.09
C TYR A 92 10.30 5.32 17.62
N GLY A 93 11.44 5.88 18.08
CA GLY A 93 12.76 5.45 17.64
C GLY A 93 13.01 5.74 16.16
N ASP A 94 14.10 5.16 15.67
CA ASP A 94 14.47 5.22 14.26
C ASP A 94 13.79 4.11 13.43
N TYR A 95 13.76 4.29 12.11
CA TYR A 95 13.23 3.34 11.17
C TYR A 95 14.36 2.77 10.32
N TYR A 96 14.57 1.46 10.37
CA TYR A 96 15.59 0.76 9.62
C TYR A 96 14.98 -0.24 8.65
N ALA A 97 15.54 -0.36 7.46
CA ALA A 97 15.14 -1.40 6.53
C ALA A 97 16.34 -2.14 5.95
N LEU A 98 16.20 -3.45 5.81
CA LEU A 98 17.06 -4.27 4.98
C LEU A 98 16.25 -4.68 3.75
N VAL A 99 16.68 -4.25 2.57
CA VAL A 99 15.99 -4.52 1.31
C VAL A 99 16.90 -5.34 0.41
N ILE A 100 16.43 -6.50 -0.03
CA ILE A 100 17.22 -7.47 -0.79
C ILE A 100 16.50 -7.79 -2.09
N GLY A 101 17.21 -7.68 -3.23
CA GLY A 101 16.73 -8.07 -4.55
C GLY A 101 17.72 -8.99 -5.25
N ASN A 102 17.34 -10.21 -5.58
CA ASN A 102 18.21 -11.20 -6.22
C ASN A 102 17.63 -11.62 -7.57
N ASN A 103 18.35 -11.33 -8.66
CA ASN A 103 18.02 -11.74 -10.02
C ASN A 103 18.92 -12.85 -10.55
N GLU A 104 20.21 -12.79 -10.21
CA GLU A 104 21.26 -13.60 -10.83
C GLU A 104 21.63 -14.78 -9.94
N TYR A 105 21.28 -15.98 -10.40
CA TYR A 105 21.48 -17.22 -9.64
C TYR A 105 22.32 -18.20 -10.45
N PRO A 106 23.61 -18.43 -10.14
CA PRO A 106 24.43 -19.40 -10.86
C PRO A 106 23.91 -20.84 -10.82
N GLY A 107 23.23 -21.23 -9.73
CA GLY A 107 22.67 -22.57 -9.53
C GLY A 107 21.17 -22.70 -9.82
N LEU A 108 20.45 -21.60 -10.09
CA LEU A 108 19.00 -21.57 -10.31
C LEU A 108 18.67 -20.74 -11.56
N SER A 109 17.40 -20.70 -11.94
CA SER A 109 16.96 -19.81 -13.02
C SER A 109 17.01 -18.36 -12.61
N ASN A 110 17.53 -17.48 -13.50
CA ASN A 110 17.54 -16.05 -13.23
C ASN A 110 16.13 -15.45 -13.18
N LEU A 111 15.92 -14.45 -12.33
CA LEU A 111 14.73 -13.62 -12.27
C LEU A 111 14.96 -12.32 -13.05
N ARG A 112 13.89 -11.54 -13.29
CA ARG A 112 13.96 -10.32 -14.10
C ARG A 112 13.62 -9.04 -13.33
N SER A 113 12.75 -9.12 -12.31
CA SER A 113 12.18 -7.95 -11.65
C SER A 113 12.68 -7.72 -10.23
N ALA A 114 13.17 -8.78 -9.54
CA ALA A 114 13.44 -8.72 -8.10
C ALA A 114 14.39 -7.58 -7.68
N VAL A 115 15.45 -7.32 -8.44
CA VAL A 115 16.37 -6.19 -8.20
C VAL A 115 15.65 -4.85 -8.46
N GLY A 116 14.86 -4.73 -9.54
CA GLY A 116 14.09 -3.53 -9.84
C GLY A 116 13.07 -3.21 -8.76
N ASP A 117 12.35 -4.23 -8.29
CA ASP A 117 11.35 -4.10 -7.23
C ASP A 117 12.00 -3.67 -5.90
N ALA A 118 13.15 -4.26 -5.56
CA ALA A 118 13.92 -3.91 -4.37
C ALA A 118 14.42 -2.45 -4.42
N ARG A 119 14.89 -1.96 -5.56
CA ARG A 119 15.26 -0.55 -5.75
C ARG A 119 14.08 0.39 -5.56
N ALA A 120 12.93 0.05 -6.13
CA ALA A 120 11.72 0.87 -5.99
C ALA A 120 11.26 0.95 -4.52
N VAL A 121 11.26 -0.18 -3.82
CA VAL A 121 10.93 -0.25 -2.39
C VAL A 121 11.92 0.56 -1.55
N SER A 122 13.24 0.41 -1.78
CA SER A 122 14.27 1.19 -1.09
C SER A 122 14.04 2.69 -1.23
N ASN A 123 13.86 3.16 -2.46
CA ASN A 123 13.64 4.58 -2.73
C ASN A 123 12.39 5.13 -2.03
N VAL A 124 11.29 4.38 -2.03
CA VAL A 124 10.06 4.78 -1.34
C VAL A 124 10.27 4.86 0.17
N LEU A 125 10.94 3.86 0.77
CA LEU A 125 11.22 3.83 2.20
C LEU A 125 12.12 4.99 2.63
N GLU A 126 13.19 5.29 1.87
CA GLU A 126 14.11 6.39 2.17
C GLU A 126 13.45 7.76 1.99
N VAL A 127 12.87 8.01 0.80
CA VAL A 127 12.40 9.35 0.41
C VAL A 127 11.08 9.71 1.09
N ASN A 128 10.14 8.76 1.19
CA ASN A 128 8.79 9.08 1.65
C ASN A 128 8.59 8.78 3.15
N TYR A 129 9.37 7.86 3.71
CA TYR A 129 9.17 7.38 5.08
C TYR A 129 10.38 7.58 5.99
N GLY A 130 11.53 8.05 5.47
CA GLY A 130 12.71 8.36 6.26
C GLY A 130 13.41 7.15 6.87
N PHE A 131 13.27 5.96 6.26
CA PHE A 131 13.99 4.77 6.69
C PHE A 131 15.50 4.91 6.40
N LYS A 132 16.30 4.37 7.30
CA LYS A 132 17.71 4.10 7.07
C LYS A 132 17.82 2.73 6.39
N VAL A 133 18.00 2.73 5.06
CA VAL A 133 17.95 1.51 4.26
C VAL A 133 19.33 0.91 4.01
N ASP A 134 19.51 -0.39 4.30
CA ASP A 134 20.62 -1.21 3.80
C ASP A 134 20.10 -2.01 2.59
N HIS A 135 20.55 -1.66 1.38
CA HIS A 135 20.05 -2.25 0.14
C HIS A 135 21.10 -3.21 -0.44
N LEU A 136 20.68 -4.43 -0.70
CA LEU A 136 21.51 -5.49 -1.28
C LEU A 136 20.94 -5.97 -2.61
N GLU A 137 21.79 -6.07 -3.62
CA GLU A 137 21.48 -6.63 -4.93
C GLU A 137 22.34 -7.86 -5.20
N ASN A 138 21.71 -8.92 -5.69
CA ASN A 138 22.37 -10.18 -6.00
C ASN A 138 23.28 -10.65 -4.85
N ALA A 139 22.70 -10.74 -3.67
CA ALA A 139 23.46 -10.96 -2.44
C ALA A 139 23.66 -12.44 -2.13
N THR A 140 24.88 -12.78 -1.75
CA THR A 140 25.23 -14.09 -1.20
C THR A 140 24.71 -14.24 0.23
N ARG A 141 24.62 -15.48 0.72
CA ARG A 141 24.28 -15.79 2.12
C ARG A 141 25.15 -15.03 3.12
N SER A 142 26.45 -14.95 2.87
CA SER A 142 27.37 -14.22 3.73
C SER A 142 27.09 -12.73 3.80
N GLN A 143 26.76 -12.09 2.66
CA GLN A 143 26.40 -10.68 2.61
C GLN A 143 25.10 -10.40 3.37
N ILE A 144 24.08 -11.22 3.17
CA ILE A 144 22.79 -11.09 3.87
C ILE A 144 22.99 -11.21 5.39
N LEU A 145 23.73 -12.24 5.86
CA LEU A 145 23.99 -12.42 7.29
C LEU A 145 24.81 -11.27 7.89
N LYS A 146 25.75 -10.71 7.13
CA LYS A 146 26.51 -9.52 7.54
C LYS A 146 25.61 -8.30 7.72
N SER A 147 24.69 -8.05 6.80
CA SER A 147 23.72 -6.95 6.89
C SER A 147 22.73 -7.14 8.04
N ILE A 148 22.23 -8.36 8.26
CA ILE A 148 21.42 -8.68 9.45
C ILE A 148 22.21 -8.43 10.74
N GLY A 149 23.48 -8.80 10.78
CA GLY A 149 24.36 -8.54 11.92
C GLY A 149 24.55 -7.05 12.19
N LYS A 150 24.77 -6.24 11.15
CA LYS A 150 24.83 -4.77 11.26
C LYS A 150 23.52 -4.19 11.77
N LEU A 151 22.39 -4.63 11.19
CA LEU A 151 21.07 -4.18 11.59
C LEU A 151 20.86 -4.44 13.08
N ARG A 152 21.13 -5.67 13.54
CA ARG A 152 21.04 -6.07 14.96
C ARG A 152 21.92 -5.22 15.88
N ALA A 153 23.09 -4.80 15.43
CA ALA A 153 24.02 -3.99 16.22
C ALA A 153 23.58 -2.53 16.37
N ASN A 154 22.80 -2.02 15.40
CA ASN A 154 22.42 -0.62 15.32
C ASN A 154 21.03 -0.34 15.91
N VAL A 155 20.15 -1.35 15.98
CA VAL A 155 18.76 -1.15 16.44
C VAL A 155 18.61 -1.29 17.94
N THR A 156 17.72 -0.51 18.51
CA THR A 156 17.31 -0.56 19.90
C THR A 156 15.88 -1.11 20.01
N ARG A 157 15.38 -1.30 21.24
CA ARG A 157 13.99 -1.76 21.46
C ARG A 157 12.91 -0.79 21.03
N LYS A 158 13.26 0.49 20.78
CA LYS A 158 12.33 1.53 20.34
C LYS A 158 12.27 1.65 18.83
N ASP A 159 13.25 1.10 18.13
CA ASP A 159 13.39 1.25 16.70
C ASP A 159 12.46 0.28 15.94
N ASN A 160 12.11 0.67 14.75
CA ASN A 160 11.28 -0.09 13.85
C ASN A 160 12.14 -0.74 12.77
N VAL A 161 11.90 -2.02 12.50
CA VAL A 161 12.66 -2.77 11.51
C VAL A 161 11.74 -3.36 10.46
N LEU A 162 12.08 -3.13 9.20
CA LEU A 162 11.45 -3.75 8.04
C LEU A 162 12.49 -4.57 7.29
N ILE A 163 12.15 -5.81 6.93
CA ILE A 163 12.97 -6.62 6.03
C ILE A 163 12.12 -6.95 4.80
N TYR A 164 12.63 -6.58 3.62
CA TYR A 164 12.03 -6.90 2.35
C TYR A 164 12.95 -7.82 1.56
N TYR A 165 12.38 -8.88 1.00
CA TYR A 165 13.12 -9.81 0.17
C TYR A 165 12.35 -10.08 -1.13
N ALA A 166 13.02 -9.90 -2.27
CA ALA A 166 12.58 -10.31 -3.59
C ALA A 166 13.63 -11.24 -4.20
N GLY A 167 13.26 -12.48 -4.47
CA GLY A 167 14.16 -13.51 -4.96
C GLY A 167 13.52 -14.90 -4.92
N HIS A 168 14.29 -15.94 -5.19
CA HIS A 168 13.81 -17.30 -5.01
C HIS A 168 13.60 -17.66 -3.55
N GLY A 169 12.62 -18.48 -3.28
CA GLY A 169 12.35 -19.10 -1.99
C GLY A 169 12.23 -20.60 -2.11
N HIS A 170 12.42 -21.29 -1.00
CA HIS A 170 12.16 -22.71 -0.85
C HIS A 170 11.24 -22.95 0.34
N LEU A 171 10.25 -23.80 0.18
CA LEU A 171 9.37 -24.28 1.25
C LEU A 171 9.77 -25.72 1.60
N ASP A 172 10.27 -25.94 2.80
CA ASP A 172 10.41 -27.29 3.36
C ASP A 172 9.04 -27.74 3.89
N GLN A 173 8.36 -28.59 3.14
CA GLN A 173 7.04 -29.08 3.50
C GLN A 173 7.04 -29.98 4.75
N ALA A 174 8.16 -30.63 5.05
CA ALA A 174 8.27 -31.52 6.21
C ALA A 174 8.40 -30.74 7.52
N ALA A 175 9.10 -29.62 7.47
CA ALA A 175 9.29 -28.72 8.60
C ALA A 175 8.27 -27.58 8.65
N ASP A 176 7.49 -27.38 7.58
CA ASP A 176 6.60 -26.22 7.38
C ASP A 176 7.36 -24.87 7.51
N GLU A 177 8.58 -24.84 6.95
CA GLU A 177 9.47 -23.70 7.03
C GLU A 177 9.81 -23.13 5.64
N GLY A 178 9.76 -21.81 5.51
CA GLY A 178 10.14 -21.08 4.30
C GLY A 178 11.56 -20.49 4.39
N TYR A 179 12.33 -20.66 3.33
CA TYR A 179 13.71 -20.16 3.26
C TYR A 179 13.88 -19.19 2.09
N TRP A 180 14.59 -18.09 2.32
CA TRP A 180 15.09 -17.26 1.24
C TRP A 180 16.33 -17.91 0.62
N LEU A 181 16.38 -17.90 -0.72
CA LEU A 181 17.53 -18.45 -1.44
C LEU A 181 18.45 -17.31 -1.88
N PRO A 182 19.61 -17.12 -1.25
CA PRO A 182 20.63 -16.18 -1.72
C PRO A 182 21.19 -16.66 -3.07
N ILE A 183 21.93 -15.78 -3.78
CA ILE A 183 22.40 -16.12 -5.13
C ILE A 183 23.37 -17.32 -5.17
N ASP A 184 24.05 -17.61 -4.06
CA ASP A 184 24.95 -18.74 -3.87
C ASP A 184 24.24 -20.01 -3.32
N ALA A 185 22.90 -20.02 -3.35
CA ALA A 185 22.14 -21.21 -3.02
C ALA A 185 22.33 -22.30 -4.08
N ASP A 186 22.56 -23.52 -3.65
CA ASP A 186 22.70 -24.71 -4.49
C ASP A 186 21.45 -25.58 -4.41
N ARG A 187 21.22 -26.38 -5.47
CA ARG A 187 20.10 -27.36 -5.54
C ARG A 187 20.43 -28.70 -4.89
N SER A 188 21.51 -28.79 -4.12
CA SER A 188 21.91 -30.05 -3.47
C SER A 188 20.92 -30.53 -2.42
#